data_6ba22471954023bd530668a9fc076c90
#
_entry.id   6ba22471954023bd530668a9fc076c90
#
_cell.length_a   1.000
_cell.length_b   1.000
_cell.length_c   1.000
_cell.angle_alpha   90.00
_cell.angle_beta   90.00
_cell.angle_gamma   90.00
#
_symmetry.space_group_name_H-M   'P 1'
#
loop_
_entity.id
_entity.type
_entity.pdbx_description
1 polymer ?
#
loop_
_entity_poly.entity_id
_entity_poly.type
_entity_poly.pdbx_seq_one_letter_code
_entity_poly.pdbx_strand_id
1 'polypeptide(L)'
;MNELAKAAMNQDSPPERIDFNTPAMLRKRRFRAFKDRLTHWYVAIGGLAVLAAITLIFFYLAYVVAPLFKGASLTAAAPLNAAWLQDAGKPLMLAIEEQNQIGMRISDKGEVVFFNISDGAELQRVALPIPAGASVVSIGKDQPGAPLIALGLSNGQVLVFRHSYLTTYPNNQKTITPSVAWPFGETPLVLDEAGRAVEHVTVSADGESLKLAGSTGTQLHVMALDQTENMMTGEVTREQSRIELPQMSAEVKAIYIDPRQHWLYVINGRAQADVFSLRDRTLNGRYKLLEDGNAETTASAQLVGGISLIIGNSKGGMTQWFMARDTDGEQRLMRVRDFRMGSAPIVQIKPEQRRKGFIALDASGKLGVFHSTAHRTLLIDKVVDGPGILALSPRANHVLVESGSTLLPLTLDNPHPEVSWSSLWGKVWYENYDEPKYVWQSTASNSDFEPKLSLAPLTYGTLKAAFYAMLLAAPLAVAAAIYTAYFMAPRMRRKVKPVIELMEAMPTVILGFFAGLFLALSKGDGLFILLSQSIHRVVT
;
A
#
# COMPACT_ATOMS: atom_id res chain seq x y z
N MET A 1 -98.30 15.13 52.66
CA MET A 1 -97.06 15.10 53.51
C MET A 1 -96.47 13.70 53.63
N ASN A 2 -96.65 12.80 52.62
CA ASN A 2 -96.21 11.40 52.75
C ASN A 2 -95.36 10.87 51.58
N GLU A 3 -95.04 11.71 50.58
CA GLU A 3 -94.18 11.28 49.48
C GLU A 3 -92.71 11.79 49.59
N LEU A 4 -92.51 12.88 50.30
CA LEU A 4 -91.14 13.45 50.52
C LEU A 4 -90.37 12.68 51.63
N ALA A 5 -91.07 11.98 52.52
CA ALA A 5 -90.43 11.19 53.55
C ALA A 5 -89.98 9.79 53.04
N LYS A 6 -90.48 9.31 51.91
CA LYS A 6 -90.06 8.06 51.28
C LYS A 6 -88.83 8.21 50.38
N ALA A 7 -88.57 9.44 49.86
CA ALA A 7 -87.40 9.73 49.06
C ALA A 7 -86.12 9.92 49.87
N ALA A 8 -86.26 10.31 51.18
CA ALA A 8 -85.10 10.51 52.05
C ALA A 8 -84.57 9.21 52.72
N MET A 9 -85.31 8.13 52.63
CA MET A 9 -84.92 6.86 53.25
C MET A 9 -84.18 5.87 52.34
N ASN A 10 -83.85 6.26 51.08
CA ASN A 10 -83.19 5.38 50.11
C ASN A 10 -81.76 5.82 49.76
N GLN A 11 -81.12 6.64 50.60
CA GLN A 11 -79.75 7.15 50.34
C GLN A 11 -78.64 6.52 51.22
N ASP A 12 -78.95 5.56 52.06
CA ASP A 12 -77.97 4.87 52.93
C ASP A 12 -77.88 3.36 52.64
N SER A 13 -77.75 3.01 51.33
CA SER A 13 -77.18 1.69 51.03
C SER A 13 -75.68 1.83 51.06
N PRO A 14 -74.94 1.09 51.94
CA PRO A 14 -73.46 1.16 51.91
C PRO A 14 -72.97 0.77 50.53
N PRO A 15 -71.91 1.42 50.02
CA PRO A 15 -71.37 1.16 48.67
C PRO A 15 -71.12 -0.36 48.57
N GLU A 16 -71.73 -0.99 47.56
CA GLU A 16 -71.59 -2.40 47.26
C GLU A 16 -70.09 -2.77 47.25
N ARG A 17 -69.64 -3.48 48.27
CA ARG A 17 -68.26 -3.93 48.38
C ARG A 17 -67.99 -4.84 47.19
N ILE A 18 -67.24 -4.36 46.22
CA ILE A 18 -66.85 -5.14 45.05
C ILE A 18 -66.13 -6.40 45.56
N ASP A 19 -66.74 -7.55 45.40
CA ASP A 19 -66.14 -8.84 45.73
C ASP A 19 -65.07 -9.16 44.64
N PHE A 20 -63.84 -8.99 45.01
CA PHE A 20 -62.65 -9.25 44.14
C PHE A 20 -62.42 -10.76 43.93
N ASN A 21 -63.18 -11.66 44.61
CA ASN A 21 -63.03 -13.10 44.54
C ASN A 21 -64.05 -13.78 43.60
N THR A 22 -64.82 -13.00 42.84
CA THR A 22 -65.69 -13.58 41.81
C THR A 22 -64.89 -14.36 40.75
N PRO A 23 -65.42 -15.51 40.22
CA PRO A 23 -64.73 -16.33 39.23
C PRO A 23 -64.26 -15.50 37.98
N ALA A 24 -65.03 -14.49 37.58
CA ALA A 24 -64.72 -13.58 36.49
C ALA A 24 -63.52 -12.66 36.79
N MET A 25 -63.44 -12.14 38.03
CA MET A 25 -62.33 -11.32 38.51
C MET A 25 -61.05 -12.14 38.70
N LEU A 26 -61.10 -13.35 39.18
CA LEU A 26 -59.99 -14.28 39.31
C LEU A 26 -59.42 -14.67 37.93
N ARG A 27 -60.32 -14.90 36.94
CA ARG A 27 -59.88 -15.18 35.55
C ARG A 27 -59.15 -13.97 34.90
N LYS A 28 -59.67 -12.76 35.11
CA LYS A 28 -59.04 -11.52 34.66
C LYS A 28 -57.68 -11.32 35.35
N ARG A 29 -57.55 -11.62 36.64
CA ARG A 29 -56.33 -11.51 37.43
C ARG A 29 -55.25 -12.51 36.95
N ARG A 30 -55.66 -13.77 36.70
CA ARG A 30 -54.74 -14.78 36.09
C ARG A 30 -54.30 -14.38 34.70
N PHE A 31 -55.17 -13.84 33.87
CA PHE A 31 -54.85 -13.39 32.53
C PHE A 31 -53.90 -12.17 32.56
N ARG A 32 -54.09 -11.22 33.47
CA ARG A 32 -53.15 -10.12 33.69
C ARG A 32 -51.77 -10.63 34.15
N ALA A 33 -51.74 -11.48 35.15
CA ALA A 33 -50.50 -12.07 35.66
C ALA A 33 -49.75 -12.88 34.57
N PHE A 34 -50.48 -13.56 33.69
CA PHE A 34 -49.89 -14.23 32.53
C PHE A 34 -49.27 -13.20 31.53
N LYS A 35 -50.02 -12.16 31.19
CA LYS A 35 -49.51 -11.07 30.33
C LYS A 35 -48.27 -10.38 30.95
N ASP A 36 -48.32 -10.07 32.23
CA ASP A 36 -47.21 -9.43 32.94
C ASP A 36 -45.97 -10.31 32.93
N ARG A 37 -46.14 -11.65 33.15
CA ARG A 37 -45.02 -12.59 33.06
C ARG A 37 -44.48 -12.70 31.63
N LEU A 38 -45.39 -12.75 30.63
CA LEU A 38 -44.99 -12.78 29.21
C LEU A 38 -44.23 -11.50 28.81
N THR A 39 -44.75 -10.35 29.22
CA THR A 39 -44.09 -9.05 28.96
C THR A 39 -42.72 -8.99 29.64
N HIS A 40 -42.63 -9.45 30.90
CA HIS A 40 -41.35 -9.50 31.62
C HIS A 40 -40.31 -10.35 30.87
N TRP A 41 -40.70 -11.55 30.41
CA TRP A 41 -39.82 -12.40 29.61
C TRP A 41 -39.47 -11.78 28.28
N TYR A 42 -40.41 -11.14 27.60
CA TYR A 42 -40.19 -10.49 26.33
C TYR A 42 -39.17 -9.33 26.46
N VAL A 43 -39.32 -8.50 27.48
CA VAL A 43 -38.39 -7.40 27.76
C VAL A 43 -37.00 -7.93 28.17
N ALA A 44 -36.95 -8.97 29.01
CA ALA A 44 -35.69 -9.57 29.43
C ALA A 44 -34.93 -10.20 28.24
N ILE A 45 -35.63 -10.94 27.37
CA ILE A 45 -35.05 -11.54 26.16
C ILE A 45 -34.60 -10.42 25.21
N GLY A 46 -35.41 -9.37 25.02
CA GLY A 46 -35.06 -8.22 24.19
C GLY A 46 -33.81 -7.51 24.68
N GLY A 47 -33.74 -7.25 25.98
CA GLY A 47 -32.55 -6.64 26.61
C GLY A 47 -31.30 -7.51 26.45
N LEU A 48 -31.44 -8.83 26.69
CA LEU A 48 -30.33 -9.77 26.50
C LEU A 48 -29.91 -9.86 25.04
N ALA A 49 -30.84 -9.83 24.09
CA ALA A 49 -30.59 -9.86 22.66
C ALA A 49 -29.82 -8.61 22.20
N VAL A 50 -30.15 -7.42 22.70
CA VAL A 50 -29.41 -6.18 22.43
C VAL A 50 -28.00 -6.27 22.97
N LEU A 51 -27.80 -6.74 24.19
CA LEU A 51 -26.48 -6.94 24.78
C LEU A 51 -25.66 -7.95 23.96
N ALA A 52 -26.27 -9.07 23.56
CA ALA A 52 -25.62 -10.06 22.70
C ALA A 52 -25.26 -9.47 21.32
N ALA A 53 -26.14 -8.68 20.72
CA ALA A 53 -25.87 -8.04 19.44
C ALA A 53 -24.66 -7.06 19.51
N ILE A 54 -24.60 -6.23 20.55
CA ILE A 54 -23.45 -5.32 20.76
C ILE A 54 -22.16 -6.11 20.96
N THR A 55 -22.20 -7.17 21.75
CA THR A 55 -21.06 -8.05 21.99
C THR A 55 -20.62 -8.77 20.71
N LEU A 56 -21.56 -9.25 19.90
CA LEU A 56 -21.28 -9.87 18.59
C LEU A 56 -20.66 -8.88 17.61
N ILE A 57 -21.10 -7.61 17.58
CA ILE A 57 -20.48 -6.56 16.76
C ILE A 57 -19.03 -6.39 17.17
N PHE A 58 -18.72 -6.33 18.46
CA PHE A 58 -17.34 -6.21 18.94
C PHE A 58 -16.48 -7.41 18.48
N PHE A 59 -16.96 -8.64 18.65
CA PHE A 59 -16.22 -9.82 18.21
C PHE A 59 -16.08 -9.89 16.69
N TYR A 60 -17.10 -9.46 15.94
CA TYR A 60 -17.04 -9.36 14.50
C TYR A 60 -15.96 -8.35 14.04
N LEU A 61 -15.93 -7.17 14.64
CA LEU A 61 -14.89 -6.18 14.35
C LEU A 61 -13.49 -6.69 14.72
N ALA A 62 -13.34 -7.36 15.87
CA ALA A 62 -12.08 -7.98 16.26
C ALA A 62 -11.65 -9.06 15.26
N TYR A 63 -12.58 -9.90 14.79
CA TYR A 63 -12.32 -10.91 13.76
C TYR A 63 -11.87 -10.30 12.44
N VAL A 64 -12.47 -9.20 11.99
CA VAL A 64 -12.10 -8.49 10.75
C VAL A 64 -10.73 -7.82 10.89
N VAL A 65 -10.38 -7.32 12.08
CA VAL A 65 -9.12 -6.61 12.34
C VAL A 65 -7.95 -7.58 12.60
N ALA A 66 -8.22 -8.76 13.16
CA ALA A 66 -7.16 -9.72 13.51
C ALA A 66 -6.22 -10.09 12.34
N PRO A 67 -6.67 -10.30 11.09
CA PRO A 67 -5.81 -10.61 9.96
C PRO A 67 -4.79 -9.50 9.63
N LEU A 68 -5.06 -8.23 9.98
CA LEU A 68 -4.12 -7.12 9.75
C LEU A 68 -2.79 -7.29 10.51
N PHE A 69 -2.80 -8.07 11.58
CA PHE A 69 -1.62 -8.35 12.40
C PHE A 69 -0.97 -9.70 12.08
N LYS A 70 -1.48 -10.44 11.09
CA LYS A 70 -0.87 -11.69 10.63
C LYS A 70 0.53 -11.40 10.09
N GLY A 71 1.52 -12.15 10.55
CA GLY A 71 2.89 -12.08 10.02
C GLY A 71 2.99 -12.65 8.60
N ALA A 72 4.08 -12.34 7.91
CA ALA A 72 4.41 -12.98 6.65
C ALA A 72 4.81 -14.44 6.88
N SER A 73 4.53 -15.30 5.92
CA SER A 73 5.00 -16.69 5.89
C SER A 73 5.52 -17.05 4.51
N LEU A 74 6.55 -17.89 4.48
CA LEU A 74 7.20 -18.37 3.27
C LEU A 74 7.14 -19.90 3.24
N THR A 75 6.70 -20.46 2.12
CA THR A 75 6.63 -21.90 1.93
C THR A 75 7.41 -22.29 0.68
N ALA A 76 8.44 -23.11 0.85
CA ALA A 76 9.22 -23.63 -0.27
C ALA A 76 8.49 -24.80 -0.95
N ALA A 77 8.46 -24.78 -2.28
CA ALA A 77 8.09 -25.94 -3.08
C ALA A 77 9.34 -26.79 -3.40
N ALA A 78 9.16 -27.91 -4.08
CA ALA A 78 10.29 -28.68 -4.59
C ALA A 78 11.07 -27.87 -5.64
N PRO A 79 12.41 -28.00 -5.70
CA PRO A 79 13.20 -27.42 -6.79
C PRO A 79 12.69 -27.86 -8.16
N LEU A 80 12.69 -26.94 -9.12
CA LEU A 80 12.23 -27.22 -10.48
C LEU A 80 13.25 -28.11 -11.24
N ASN A 81 12.74 -29.03 -12.02
CA ASN A 81 13.56 -29.83 -12.90
C ASN A 81 13.80 -29.07 -14.23
N ALA A 82 14.75 -28.15 -14.21
CA ALA A 82 15.09 -27.29 -15.34
C ALA A 82 16.39 -27.77 -16.01
N ALA A 83 16.32 -28.84 -16.80
CA ALA A 83 17.50 -29.43 -17.49
C ALA A 83 18.21 -28.39 -18.40
N TRP A 84 17.45 -27.45 -19.00
CA TRP A 84 17.95 -26.36 -19.83
C TRP A 84 18.86 -25.37 -19.06
N LEU A 85 18.83 -25.39 -17.72
CA LEU A 85 19.60 -24.46 -16.89
C LEU A 85 21.13 -24.72 -17.00
N GLN A 86 21.54 -25.98 -17.30
CA GLN A 86 22.95 -26.33 -17.40
C GLN A 86 23.67 -25.60 -18.53
N ASP A 87 22.97 -25.33 -19.65
CA ASP A 87 23.52 -24.64 -20.81
C ASP A 87 23.11 -23.17 -20.95
N ALA A 88 22.33 -22.64 -19.99
CA ALA A 88 21.68 -21.35 -20.10
C ALA A 88 22.57 -20.12 -19.80
N GLY A 89 23.89 -20.30 -19.58
CA GLY A 89 24.80 -19.20 -19.23
C GLY A 89 24.54 -18.59 -17.83
N LYS A 90 25.28 -17.55 -17.50
CA LYS A 90 25.13 -16.86 -16.22
C LYS A 90 23.81 -16.08 -16.18
N PRO A 91 23.01 -16.20 -15.11
CA PRO A 91 21.76 -15.46 -15.00
C PRO A 91 22.05 -13.97 -14.76
N LEU A 92 21.39 -13.11 -15.52
CA LEU A 92 21.39 -11.65 -15.32
C LEU A 92 20.09 -11.19 -14.66
N MET A 93 18.97 -11.82 -15.01
CA MET A 93 17.67 -11.45 -14.49
C MET A 93 16.71 -12.63 -14.47
N LEU A 94 15.90 -12.68 -13.41
CA LEU A 94 14.68 -13.48 -13.32
C LEU A 94 13.46 -12.58 -13.22
N ALA A 95 12.33 -13.03 -13.79
CA ALA A 95 11.02 -12.44 -13.62
C ALA A 95 9.94 -13.51 -13.55
N ILE A 96 8.79 -13.14 -13.01
CA ILE A 96 7.58 -13.99 -12.90
C ILE A 96 6.44 -13.22 -13.53
N GLU A 97 5.61 -13.90 -14.32
CA GLU A 97 4.38 -13.34 -14.88
C GLU A 97 3.31 -13.15 -13.80
N GLU A 98 2.34 -12.28 -14.02
CA GLU A 98 1.35 -11.85 -13.01
C GLU A 98 0.52 -13.00 -12.41
N GLN A 99 0.27 -14.06 -13.14
CA GLN A 99 -0.53 -15.21 -12.70
C GLN A 99 0.31 -16.35 -12.13
N ASN A 100 1.64 -16.14 -12.02
CA ASN A 100 2.61 -17.08 -11.48
C ASN A 100 2.72 -18.41 -12.26
N GLN A 101 2.39 -18.41 -13.55
CA GLN A 101 2.48 -19.60 -14.39
C GLN A 101 3.79 -19.64 -15.17
N ILE A 102 4.27 -18.47 -15.62
CA ILE A 102 5.46 -18.38 -16.47
C ILE A 102 6.57 -17.61 -15.75
N GLY A 103 7.74 -18.24 -15.70
CA GLY A 103 9.00 -17.61 -15.35
C GLY A 103 9.75 -17.14 -16.58
N MET A 104 10.55 -16.09 -16.44
CA MET A 104 11.46 -15.59 -17.47
C MET A 104 12.86 -15.49 -16.90
N ARG A 105 13.86 -15.94 -17.68
CA ARG A 105 15.28 -15.84 -17.35
C ARG A 105 16.05 -15.20 -18.50
N ILE A 106 16.85 -14.20 -18.19
CA ILE A 106 17.79 -13.57 -19.13
C ILE A 106 19.21 -13.96 -18.75
N SER A 107 20.02 -14.35 -19.73
CA SER A 107 21.40 -14.77 -19.54
C SER A 107 22.41 -13.82 -20.19
N ASP A 108 23.67 -13.93 -19.77
CA ASP A 108 24.83 -13.26 -20.38
C ASP A 108 25.11 -13.70 -21.82
N LYS A 109 24.54 -14.82 -22.28
CA LYS A 109 24.57 -15.26 -23.68
C LYS A 109 23.64 -14.44 -24.59
N GLY A 110 22.82 -13.54 -24.02
CA GLY A 110 21.82 -12.77 -24.77
C GLY A 110 20.61 -13.59 -25.16
N GLU A 111 20.23 -14.53 -24.33
CA GLU A 111 19.03 -15.37 -24.50
C GLU A 111 17.99 -15.05 -23.43
N VAL A 112 16.74 -15.02 -23.84
CA VAL A 112 15.55 -14.97 -22.95
C VAL A 112 14.89 -16.33 -23.00
N VAL A 113 14.83 -17.02 -21.86
CA VAL A 113 14.15 -18.31 -21.71
C VAL A 113 12.87 -18.09 -20.90
N PHE A 114 11.75 -18.45 -21.49
CA PHE A 114 10.46 -18.54 -20.79
C PHE A 114 10.20 -19.99 -20.42
N PHE A 115 9.78 -20.23 -19.18
CA PHE A 115 9.57 -21.57 -18.65
C PHE A 115 8.35 -21.63 -17.74
N ASN A 116 7.79 -22.80 -17.58
CA ASN A 116 6.65 -23.05 -16.70
C ASN A 116 7.13 -23.17 -15.24
N ILE A 117 6.53 -22.41 -14.32
CA ILE A 117 6.91 -22.41 -12.89
C ILE A 117 6.45 -23.68 -12.17
N SER A 118 5.48 -24.43 -12.70
CA SER A 118 4.99 -25.64 -12.03
C SER A 118 5.94 -26.84 -12.14
N ASP A 119 6.65 -26.98 -13.26
CA ASP A 119 7.48 -28.16 -13.58
C ASP A 119 8.90 -27.81 -14.09
N GLY A 120 9.17 -26.53 -14.38
CA GLY A 120 10.44 -26.06 -14.91
C GLY A 120 10.64 -26.29 -16.41
N ALA A 121 9.62 -26.75 -17.14
CA ALA A 121 9.73 -26.99 -18.58
C ALA A 121 9.95 -25.72 -19.37
N GLU A 122 10.90 -25.72 -20.32
CA GLU A 122 11.12 -24.62 -21.25
C GLU A 122 9.91 -24.49 -22.18
N LEU A 123 9.31 -23.29 -22.24
CA LEU A 123 8.19 -22.97 -23.13
C LEU A 123 8.68 -22.33 -24.43
N GLN A 124 9.62 -21.41 -24.32
CA GLN A 124 10.15 -20.64 -25.45
C GLN A 124 11.53 -20.10 -25.13
N ARG A 125 12.42 -20.13 -26.12
CA ARG A 125 13.74 -19.49 -26.08
C ARG A 125 13.82 -18.45 -27.20
N VAL A 126 14.23 -17.23 -26.86
CA VAL A 126 14.38 -16.11 -27.78
C VAL A 126 15.82 -15.64 -27.73
N ALA A 127 16.53 -15.75 -28.85
CA ALA A 127 17.84 -15.12 -29.01
C ALA A 127 17.66 -13.62 -29.28
N LEU A 128 18.33 -12.79 -28.51
CA LEU A 128 18.27 -11.32 -28.68
C LEU A 128 19.17 -10.89 -29.85
N PRO A 129 18.83 -9.83 -30.60
CA PRO A 129 19.60 -9.34 -31.76
C PRO A 129 20.88 -8.61 -31.33
N ILE A 130 21.82 -9.36 -30.76
CA ILE A 130 23.13 -8.84 -30.36
C ILE A 130 24.05 -8.83 -31.58
N PRO A 131 24.71 -7.69 -31.86
CA PRO A 131 25.64 -7.60 -32.99
C PRO A 131 26.81 -8.60 -32.90
N ALA A 132 27.25 -9.11 -34.03
CA ALA A 132 28.38 -10.03 -34.09
C ALA A 132 29.61 -9.44 -33.41
N GLY A 133 30.25 -10.20 -32.53
CA GLY A 133 31.43 -9.79 -31.76
C GLY A 133 31.11 -8.97 -30.50
N ALA A 134 29.86 -8.62 -30.24
CA ALA A 134 29.43 -8.00 -28.99
C ALA A 134 28.92 -9.05 -27.99
N SER A 135 29.04 -8.76 -26.71
CA SER A 135 28.50 -9.56 -25.59
C SER A 135 27.71 -8.70 -24.64
N VAL A 136 26.80 -9.31 -23.89
CA VAL A 136 26.03 -8.61 -22.83
C VAL A 136 26.95 -8.41 -21.63
N VAL A 137 27.08 -7.18 -21.18
CA VAL A 137 27.92 -6.78 -20.03
C VAL A 137 27.07 -6.42 -18.83
N SER A 138 25.95 -5.70 -19.05
CA SER A 138 25.10 -5.20 -17.97
C SER A 138 23.62 -5.29 -18.31
N ILE A 139 22.80 -5.23 -17.28
CA ILE A 139 21.35 -5.19 -17.38
C ILE A 139 20.80 -4.07 -16.50
N GLY A 140 19.91 -3.28 -17.05
CA GLY A 140 19.15 -2.26 -16.34
C GLY A 140 17.66 -2.44 -16.56
N LYS A 141 16.87 -1.87 -15.68
CA LYS A 141 15.42 -1.87 -15.72
C LYS A 141 14.88 -0.47 -15.53
N ASP A 142 13.71 -0.25 -16.03
CA ASP A 142 12.87 0.84 -15.59
C ASP A 142 12.36 0.60 -14.15
N GLN A 143 11.58 1.52 -13.63
CA GLN A 143 11.00 1.40 -12.28
C GLN A 143 10.26 0.07 -12.08
N PRO A 144 10.11 -0.39 -10.82
CA PRO A 144 9.35 -1.59 -10.53
C PRO A 144 7.92 -1.51 -11.09
N GLY A 145 7.49 -2.58 -11.78
CA GLY A 145 6.20 -2.63 -12.45
C GLY A 145 6.25 -2.28 -13.94
N ALA A 146 7.25 -1.54 -14.40
CA ALA A 146 7.47 -1.34 -15.82
C ALA A 146 8.19 -2.55 -16.44
N PRO A 147 7.73 -3.05 -17.59
CA PRO A 147 8.32 -4.24 -18.22
C PRO A 147 9.58 -3.94 -19.06
N LEU A 148 10.07 -2.70 -19.10
CA LEU A 148 11.15 -2.27 -19.96
C LEU A 148 12.53 -2.66 -19.39
N ILE A 149 13.36 -3.22 -20.23
CA ILE A 149 14.70 -3.73 -19.92
C ILE A 149 15.71 -3.15 -20.90
N ALA A 150 16.87 -2.77 -20.41
CA ALA A 150 18.01 -2.35 -21.20
C ALA A 150 19.20 -3.30 -20.96
N LEU A 151 19.84 -3.76 -22.01
CA LEU A 151 21.09 -4.52 -21.96
C LEU A 151 22.24 -3.66 -22.46
N GLY A 152 23.25 -3.44 -21.64
CA GLY A 152 24.49 -2.84 -22.02
C GLY A 152 25.42 -3.85 -22.68
N LEU A 153 25.98 -3.48 -23.85
CA LEU A 153 26.82 -4.34 -24.65
C LEU A 153 28.30 -3.90 -24.57
N SER A 154 29.19 -4.84 -24.90
CA SER A 154 30.65 -4.64 -24.87
C SER A 154 31.19 -3.66 -25.95
N ASN A 155 30.36 -3.28 -26.91
CA ASN A 155 30.67 -2.40 -28.03
C ASN A 155 30.08 -0.98 -27.92
N GLY A 156 29.66 -0.56 -26.70
CA GLY A 156 29.12 0.79 -26.46
C GLY A 156 27.64 0.95 -26.80
N GLN A 157 26.99 -0.11 -27.23
CA GLN A 157 25.56 -0.09 -27.59
C GLN A 157 24.67 -0.58 -26.45
N VAL A 158 23.39 -0.24 -26.54
CA VAL A 158 22.35 -0.66 -25.61
C VAL A 158 21.16 -1.21 -26.38
N LEU A 159 20.71 -2.39 -26.01
CA LEU A 159 19.50 -3.02 -26.56
C LEU A 159 18.34 -2.82 -25.59
N VAL A 160 17.22 -2.27 -26.08
CA VAL A 160 16.03 -1.97 -25.26
C VAL A 160 14.84 -2.81 -25.71
N PHE A 161 14.23 -3.55 -24.79
CA PHE A 161 13.09 -4.40 -25.07
C PHE A 161 12.18 -4.53 -23.86
N ARG A 162 11.02 -5.11 -24.06
CA ARG A 162 10.10 -5.47 -22.97
C ARG A 162 9.62 -6.91 -23.13
N HIS A 163 9.39 -7.59 -22.02
CA HIS A 163 8.66 -8.84 -22.01
C HIS A 163 7.14 -8.58 -21.96
N SER A 164 6.37 -9.40 -22.63
CA SER A 164 4.93 -9.27 -22.77
C SER A 164 4.27 -10.65 -22.68
N TYR A 165 3.04 -10.70 -22.19
CA TYR A 165 2.28 -11.94 -22.00
C TYR A 165 0.87 -11.74 -22.53
N LEU A 166 0.55 -12.45 -23.61
CA LEU A 166 -0.77 -12.41 -24.23
C LEU A 166 -1.63 -13.55 -23.68
N THR A 167 -2.73 -13.21 -23.03
CA THR A 167 -3.71 -14.21 -22.58
C THR A 167 -4.79 -14.40 -23.62
N THR A 168 -4.94 -15.64 -24.09
CA THR A 168 -5.97 -16.06 -25.06
C THR A 168 -6.79 -17.20 -24.48
N TYR A 169 -7.94 -17.51 -25.09
CA TYR A 169 -8.83 -18.57 -24.64
C TYR A 169 -9.21 -19.52 -25.78
N PRO A 170 -8.24 -20.19 -26.46
CA PRO A 170 -8.57 -21.17 -27.48
C PRO A 170 -9.34 -22.33 -26.84
N ASN A 171 -10.46 -22.72 -27.45
CA ASN A 171 -11.33 -23.81 -26.96
C ASN A 171 -11.77 -23.68 -25.49
N ASN A 172 -12.02 -22.45 -25.00
CA ASN A 172 -12.31 -22.13 -23.60
C ASN A 172 -11.20 -22.49 -22.60
N GLN A 173 -10.01 -22.81 -23.08
CA GLN A 173 -8.84 -23.02 -22.24
C GLN A 173 -7.97 -21.77 -22.24
N LYS A 174 -7.62 -21.31 -21.04
CA LYS A 174 -6.74 -20.16 -20.86
C LYS A 174 -5.32 -20.54 -21.26
N THR A 175 -4.75 -19.80 -22.19
CA THR A 175 -3.36 -19.93 -22.63
C THR A 175 -2.66 -18.57 -22.51
N ILE A 176 -1.48 -18.58 -21.89
CA ILE A 176 -0.62 -17.41 -21.80
C ILE A 176 0.57 -17.63 -22.70
N THR A 177 0.75 -16.76 -23.69
CA THR A 177 1.87 -16.81 -24.63
C THR A 177 2.85 -15.70 -24.30
N PRO A 178 4.08 -16.00 -23.86
CA PRO A 178 5.12 -15.02 -23.64
C PRO A 178 5.69 -14.52 -24.95
N SER A 179 6.18 -13.29 -24.97
CA SER A 179 6.88 -12.71 -26.12
C SER A 179 7.83 -11.59 -25.69
N VAL A 180 8.78 -11.28 -26.57
CA VAL A 180 9.65 -10.11 -26.46
C VAL A 180 9.16 -9.07 -27.47
N ALA A 181 8.98 -7.83 -27.03
CA ALA A 181 8.53 -6.71 -27.85
C ALA A 181 9.58 -5.58 -27.87
N TRP A 182 9.66 -4.88 -28.98
CA TRP A 182 10.67 -3.89 -29.31
C TRP A 182 10.07 -2.49 -29.49
N PRO A 183 9.67 -1.81 -28.41
CA PRO A 183 8.96 -0.52 -28.52
C PRO A 183 9.81 0.57 -29.18
N PHE A 184 11.14 0.46 -29.08
CA PHE A 184 12.08 1.43 -29.66
C PHE A 184 12.88 0.87 -30.84
N GLY A 185 12.47 -0.30 -31.37
CA GLY A 185 13.14 -1.00 -32.48
C GLY A 185 14.09 -2.10 -32.02
N GLU A 186 14.40 -3.01 -32.93
CA GLU A 186 15.29 -4.16 -32.68
C GLU A 186 16.78 -3.81 -32.82
N THR A 187 17.09 -2.65 -33.41
CA THR A 187 18.46 -2.21 -33.60
C THR A 187 19.02 -1.59 -32.31
N PRO A 188 20.18 -2.07 -31.80
CA PRO A 188 20.80 -1.49 -30.62
C PRO A 188 21.11 -0.01 -30.78
N LEU A 189 20.88 0.77 -29.72
CA LEU A 189 21.15 2.21 -29.69
C LEU A 189 22.62 2.46 -29.28
N VAL A 190 23.32 3.39 -29.98
CA VAL A 190 24.69 3.74 -29.65
C VAL A 190 24.73 4.72 -28.49
N LEU A 191 25.14 4.24 -27.30
CA LEU A 191 25.30 5.07 -26.12
C LEU A 191 26.69 5.68 -26.01
N ASP A 192 27.73 4.90 -26.24
CA ASP A 192 29.13 5.36 -26.31
C ASP A 192 29.70 5.21 -27.73
N GLU A 193 30.02 6.33 -28.40
CA GLU A 193 30.61 6.34 -29.75
C GLU A 193 32.04 5.80 -29.81
N ALA A 194 32.74 5.79 -28.68
CA ALA A 194 34.05 5.18 -28.59
C ALA A 194 34.02 3.64 -28.56
N GLY A 195 32.85 3.04 -28.54
CA GLY A 195 32.67 1.59 -28.57
C GLY A 195 33.13 0.86 -27.29
N ARG A 196 33.20 1.54 -26.15
CA ARG A 196 33.61 0.95 -24.87
C ARG A 196 32.43 0.21 -24.23
N ALA A 197 32.74 -0.82 -23.46
CA ALA A 197 31.73 -1.63 -22.79
C ALA A 197 30.83 -0.79 -21.85
N VAL A 198 29.50 -0.95 -21.95
CA VAL A 198 28.53 -0.31 -21.07
C VAL A 198 28.40 -1.16 -19.80
N GLU A 199 29.19 -0.83 -18.78
CA GLU A 199 29.33 -1.62 -17.55
C GLU A 199 28.12 -1.52 -16.65
N HIS A 200 27.41 -0.41 -16.66
CA HIS A 200 26.13 -0.21 -15.97
C HIS A 200 25.18 0.54 -16.88
N VAL A 201 23.92 0.13 -16.88
CA VAL A 201 22.87 0.74 -17.70
C VAL A 201 21.59 0.86 -16.90
N THR A 202 20.82 1.89 -17.17
CA THR A 202 19.45 2.06 -16.70
C THR A 202 18.60 2.69 -17.79
N VAL A 203 17.29 2.50 -17.70
CA VAL A 203 16.31 3.01 -18.64
C VAL A 203 15.14 3.60 -17.86
N SER A 204 14.55 4.66 -18.38
CA SER A 204 13.28 5.22 -17.87
C SER A 204 12.46 5.70 -19.04
N ALA A 205 11.20 5.25 -19.11
CA ALA A 205 10.23 5.70 -20.10
C ALA A 205 9.12 6.51 -19.41
N ASP A 206 8.84 7.70 -19.99
CA ASP A 206 7.73 8.54 -19.59
C ASP A 206 6.94 8.96 -20.85
N GLY A 207 5.81 8.28 -21.06
CA GLY A 207 5.04 8.45 -22.30
C GLY A 207 5.84 8.04 -23.54
N GLU A 208 6.09 9.01 -24.42
CA GLU A 208 6.83 8.83 -25.67
C GLU A 208 8.34 9.13 -25.54
N SER A 209 8.78 9.58 -24.35
CA SER A 209 10.18 9.88 -24.05
C SER A 209 10.86 8.71 -23.36
N LEU A 210 12.02 8.30 -23.91
CA LEU A 210 12.91 7.32 -23.33
C LEU A 210 14.21 8.00 -22.91
N LYS A 211 14.64 7.81 -21.66
CA LYS A 211 16.01 8.16 -21.25
C LYS A 211 16.79 6.91 -20.92
N LEU A 212 17.98 6.84 -21.48
CA LEU A 212 18.98 5.82 -21.19
C LEU A 212 20.18 6.48 -20.52
N ALA A 213 20.64 5.89 -19.44
CA ALA A 213 21.92 6.28 -18.85
C ALA A 213 22.79 5.04 -18.68
N GLY A 214 24.08 5.18 -18.94
CA GLY A 214 25.04 4.11 -18.72
C GLY A 214 26.42 4.65 -18.42
N SER A 215 27.30 3.79 -17.91
CA SER A 215 28.67 4.13 -17.58
C SER A 215 29.66 3.26 -18.33
N THR A 216 30.78 3.86 -18.68
CA THR A 216 31.98 3.21 -19.19
C THR A 216 33.14 3.62 -18.26
N GLY A 217 33.39 2.80 -17.24
CA GLY A 217 34.27 3.15 -16.11
C GLY A 217 33.75 4.35 -15.33
N THR A 218 34.47 5.48 -15.36
CA THR A 218 34.06 6.73 -14.66
C THR A 218 33.32 7.71 -15.56
N GLN A 219 33.16 7.41 -16.84
CA GLN A 219 32.38 8.26 -17.75
C GLN A 219 30.91 7.88 -17.73
N LEU A 220 30.06 8.88 -17.66
CA LEU A 220 28.63 8.74 -17.67
C LEU A 220 28.06 9.22 -19.00
N HIS A 221 27.25 8.39 -19.63
CA HIS A 221 26.60 8.70 -20.91
C HIS A 221 25.08 8.72 -20.66
N VAL A 222 24.44 9.80 -21.09
CA VAL A 222 22.98 9.93 -21.00
C VAL A 222 22.43 10.33 -22.37
N MET A 223 21.43 9.57 -22.81
CA MET A 223 20.73 9.77 -24.05
C MET A 223 19.23 9.89 -23.81
N ALA A 224 18.60 10.86 -24.45
CA ALA A 224 17.16 10.95 -24.57
C ALA A 224 16.74 10.61 -26.00
N LEU A 225 15.68 9.82 -26.10
CA LEU A 225 15.03 9.46 -27.35
C LEU A 225 13.54 9.85 -27.22
N ASP A 226 13.16 10.88 -27.94
CA ASP A 226 11.77 11.34 -27.99
C ASP A 226 11.11 10.78 -29.25
N GLN A 227 9.96 10.13 -29.06
CA GLN A 227 9.21 9.51 -30.15
C GLN A 227 7.90 10.27 -30.33
N THR A 228 7.65 10.75 -31.53
CA THR A 228 6.42 11.46 -31.90
C THR A 228 5.70 10.68 -33.00
N GLU A 229 4.48 10.26 -32.73
CA GLU A 229 3.62 9.62 -33.71
C GLU A 229 2.72 10.66 -34.37
N ASN A 230 2.77 10.75 -35.69
CA ASN A 230 1.84 11.57 -36.44
C ASN A 230 0.47 10.88 -36.47
N MET A 231 -0.49 11.42 -35.72
CA MET A 231 -1.83 10.85 -35.57
C MET A 231 -2.61 10.70 -36.89
N MET A 232 -2.20 11.40 -37.98
CA MET A 232 -2.88 11.32 -39.29
C MET A 232 -2.22 10.29 -40.22
N THR A 233 -0.89 10.13 -40.16
CA THR A 233 -0.15 9.22 -41.05
C THR A 233 0.27 7.93 -40.37
N GLY A 234 0.26 7.88 -39.05
CA GLY A 234 0.84 6.78 -38.26
C GLY A 234 2.38 6.73 -38.34
N GLU A 235 3.02 7.74 -38.92
CA GLU A 235 4.45 7.80 -39.04
C GLU A 235 5.09 8.16 -37.70
N VAL A 236 6.06 7.33 -37.26
CA VAL A 236 6.81 7.51 -36.02
C VAL A 236 8.14 8.17 -36.31
N THR A 237 8.31 9.40 -35.86
CA THR A 237 9.58 10.14 -35.91
C THR A 237 10.31 9.98 -34.57
N ARG A 238 11.62 9.72 -34.63
CA ARG A 238 12.46 9.56 -33.44
C ARG A 238 13.55 10.59 -33.46
N GLU A 239 13.62 11.42 -32.41
CA GLU A 239 14.67 12.40 -32.21
C GLU A 239 15.58 11.93 -31.07
N GLN A 240 16.88 11.82 -31.35
CA GLN A 240 17.88 11.41 -30.37
C GLN A 240 18.68 12.62 -29.94
N SER A 241 18.82 12.84 -28.64
CA SER A 241 19.67 13.87 -28.07
C SER A 241 20.58 13.31 -26.98
N ARG A 242 21.72 13.91 -26.75
CA ARG A 242 22.66 13.54 -25.69
C ARG A 242 22.64 14.60 -24.60
N ILE A 243 22.69 14.14 -23.36
CA ILE A 243 22.79 14.99 -22.18
C ILE A 243 24.19 14.85 -21.63
N GLU A 244 24.95 15.94 -21.70
CA GLU A 244 26.29 16.01 -21.11
C GLU A 244 26.17 16.28 -19.61
N LEU A 245 26.85 15.45 -18.82
CA LEU A 245 26.93 15.58 -17.38
C LEU A 245 28.38 15.66 -16.91
N PRO A 246 28.66 16.25 -15.74
CA PRO A 246 29.99 16.27 -15.15
C PRO A 246 30.56 14.86 -14.94
N GLN A 247 31.85 14.70 -15.08
CA GLN A 247 32.53 13.42 -14.86
C GLN A 247 32.41 12.93 -13.43
N MET A 248 32.31 11.61 -13.30
CA MET A 248 32.29 10.92 -12.01
C MET A 248 33.68 10.93 -11.34
N SER A 249 33.66 11.04 -10.02
CA SER A 249 34.89 11.00 -9.20
C SER A 249 35.38 9.60 -8.86
N ALA A 250 34.57 8.57 -9.11
CA ALA A 250 34.87 7.17 -8.84
C ALA A 250 34.11 6.25 -9.80
N GLU A 251 34.51 4.98 -9.84
CA GLU A 251 33.87 3.93 -10.60
C GLU A 251 32.38 3.80 -10.21
N VAL A 252 31.52 3.64 -11.20
CA VAL A 252 30.07 3.48 -11.01
C VAL A 252 29.77 2.04 -10.57
N LYS A 253 28.81 1.87 -9.67
CA LYS A 253 28.31 0.56 -9.22
C LYS A 253 26.84 0.35 -9.55
N ALA A 254 26.04 1.41 -9.62
CA ALA A 254 24.65 1.37 -10.05
C ALA A 254 24.16 2.74 -10.50
N ILE A 255 23.19 2.75 -11.40
CA ILE A 255 22.59 3.96 -11.95
C ILE A 255 21.06 3.82 -11.90
N TYR A 256 20.36 4.90 -11.52
CA TYR A 256 18.90 4.96 -11.51
C TYR A 256 18.41 6.31 -12.04
N ILE A 257 17.34 6.28 -12.83
CA ILE A 257 16.61 7.48 -13.25
C ILE A 257 15.27 7.49 -12.52
N ASP A 258 14.84 8.65 -12.01
CA ASP A 258 13.50 8.76 -11.44
C ASP A 258 12.42 8.70 -12.55
N PRO A 259 11.18 8.29 -12.27
CA PRO A 259 10.13 8.13 -13.28
C PRO A 259 9.77 9.40 -14.03
N ARG A 260 9.92 10.57 -13.39
CA ARG A 260 9.71 11.88 -14.01
C ARG A 260 10.90 12.36 -14.81
N GLN A 261 11.98 11.56 -14.84
CA GLN A 261 13.21 11.84 -15.57
C GLN A 261 13.89 13.17 -15.18
N HIS A 262 13.70 13.60 -13.91
CA HIS A 262 14.33 14.80 -13.36
C HIS A 262 15.68 14.52 -12.72
N TRP A 263 15.80 13.37 -12.03
CA TRP A 263 16.97 13.01 -11.25
C TRP A 263 17.65 11.76 -11.79
N LEU A 264 18.97 11.81 -11.81
CA LEU A 264 19.82 10.65 -12.05
C LEU A 264 20.65 10.39 -10.80
N TYR A 265 20.50 9.21 -10.25
CA TYR A 265 21.24 8.74 -9.09
C TYR A 265 22.35 7.80 -9.53
N VAL A 266 23.59 8.11 -9.20
CA VAL A 266 24.74 7.29 -9.53
C VAL A 266 25.43 6.87 -8.24
N ILE A 267 25.37 5.57 -7.94
CA ILE A 267 26.05 4.99 -6.79
C ILE A 267 27.45 4.59 -7.22
N ASN A 268 28.46 5.06 -6.48
CA ASN A 268 29.85 4.82 -6.82
C ASN A 268 30.55 3.86 -5.86
N GLY A 269 31.74 3.41 -6.21
CA GLY A 269 32.55 2.45 -5.43
C GLY A 269 33.04 2.98 -4.09
N ARG A 270 32.89 4.29 -3.79
CA ARG A 270 33.17 4.91 -2.49
C ARG A 270 31.99 4.91 -1.53
N ALA A 271 30.95 4.16 -1.83
CA ALA A 271 29.68 4.16 -1.08
C ALA A 271 29.05 5.56 -0.98
N GLN A 272 29.07 6.29 -2.08
CA GLN A 272 28.45 7.61 -2.24
C GLN A 272 27.41 7.56 -3.36
N ALA A 273 26.39 8.39 -3.25
CA ALA A 273 25.46 8.70 -4.32
C ALA A 273 25.75 10.09 -4.86
N ASP A 274 26.11 10.18 -6.13
CA ASP A 274 26.16 11.44 -6.87
C ASP A 274 24.78 11.62 -7.53
N VAL A 275 24.09 12.73 -7.22
CA VAL A 275 22.75 13.03 -7.73
C VAL A 275 22.84 14.17 -8.73
N PHE A 276 22.38 13.92 -9.95
CA PHE A 276 22.38 14.90 -11.03
C PHE A 276 20.95 15.36 -11.36
N SER A 277 20.78 16.66 -11.58
CA SER A 277 19.59 17.21 -12.23
C SER A 277 19.73 17.01 -13.75
N LEU A 278 18.87 16.17 -14.34
CA LEU A 278 18.85 15.97 -15.80
C LEU A 278 18.30 17.19 -16.54
N ARG A 279 17.47 17.98 -15.88
CA ARG A 279 16.94 19.24 -16.42
C ARG A 279 18.02 20.31 -16.52
N ASP A 280 18.73 20.53 -15.41
CA ASP A 280 19.72 21.62 -15.30
C ASP A 280 21.12 21.16 -15.75
N ARG A 281 21.30 19.85 -15.98
CA ARG A 281 22.57 19.20 -16.40
C ARG A 281 23.71 19.45 -15.41
N THR A 282 23.38 19.50 -14.11
CA THR A 282 24.30 19.80 -13.01
C THR A 282 24.32 18.74 -11.95
N LEU A 283 25.42 18.67 -11.21
CA LEU A 283 25.48 17.87 -9.98
C LEU A 283 24.74 18.61 -8.87
N ASN A 284 23.63 18.00 -8.37
CA ASN A 284 22.90 18.50 -7.20
C ASN A 284 23.70 18.30 -5.91
N GLY A 285 24.31 17.13 -5.72
CA GLY A 285 25.10 16.86 -4.54
C GLY A 285 25.74 15.46 -4.51
N ARG A 286 26.68 15.29 -3.58
CA ARG A 286 27.29 14.00 -3.23
C ARG A 286 26.92 13.61 -1.83
N TYR A 287 26.34 12.43 -1.68
CA TYR A 287 25.78 11.97 -0.43
C TYR A 287 26.47 10.70 0.01
N LYS A 288 26.99 10.69 1.25
CA LYS A 288 27.59 9.51 1.85
C LYS A 288 26.50 8.53 2.26
N LEU A 289 26.48 7.34 1.65
CA LEU A 289 25.44 6.34 1.86
C LEU A 289 25.67 5.47 3.09
N LEU A 290 26.92 5.27 3.49
CA LEU A 290 27.30 4.44 4.62
C LEU A 290 28.14 5.26 5.61
N GLU A 291 27.76 5.23 6.89
CA GLU A 291 28.51 5.90 7.96
C GLU A 291 29.78 5.11 8.35
N ASP A 292 29.67 3.79 8.30
CA ASP A 292 30.77 2.88 8.61
C ASP A 292 31.75 2.83 7.42
N GLY A 293 32.94 3.38 7.61
CA GLY A 293 33.97 3.41 6.58
C GLY A 293 34.52 2.04 6.15
N ASN A 294 34.18 0.96 6.90
CA ASN A 294 34.58 -0.42 6.58
C ASN A 294 33.45 -1.21 5.91
N ALA A 295 32.34 -0.60 5.55
CA ALA A 295 31.26 -1.22 4.81
C ALA A 295 31.23 -0.74 3.36
N GLU A 296 30.93 -1.65 2.44
CA GLU A 296 30.80 -1.38 1.02
C GLU A 296 29.35 -1.52 0.59
N THR A 297 28.94 -0.76 -0.42
CA THR A 297 27.64 -0.93 -1.07
C THR A 297 27.70 -2.18 -1.95
N THR A 298 26.83 -3.16 -1.68
CA THR A 298 26.83 -4.45 -2.38
C THR A 298 25.59 -4.69 -3.23
N ALA A 299 24.47 -4.07 -2.89
CA ALA A 299 23.23 -4.15 -3.64
C ALA A 299 22.45 -2.83 -3.55
N SER A 300 21.66 -2.55 -4.55
CA SER A 300 20.75 -1.41 -4.55
C SER A 300 19.51 -1.70 -5.39
N ALA A 301 18.40 -1.03 -5.08
CA ALA A 301 17.17 -1.11 -5.85
C ALA A 301 16.32 0.15 -5.64
N GLN A 302 15.55 0.50 -6.65
CA GLN A 302 14.55 1.55 -6.61
C GLN A 302 13.19 0.93 -6.21
N LEU A 303 12.46 1.53 -5.25
CA LEU A 303 11.12 1.07 -4.89
C LEU A 303 10.08 1.48 -5.94
N VAL A 304 8.90 0.87 -5.87
CA VAL A 304 7.77 1.22 -6.74
C VAL A 304 7.48 2.73 -6.70
N GLY A 305 7.20 3.32 -7.87
CA GLY A 305 7.09 4.77 -8.03
C GLY A 305 8.42 5.50 -8.17
N GLY A 306 9.57 4.79 -8.09
CA GLY A 306 10.90 5.27 -8.44
C GLY A 306 11.46 6.42 -7.60
N ILE A 307 10.85 6.74 -6.47
CA ILE A 307 11.24 7.87 -5.61
C ILE A 307 12.30 7.44 -4.59
N SER A 308 12.09 6.28 -3.94
CA SER A 308 12.99 5.76 -2.92
C SER A 308 14.03 4.80 -3.49
N LEU A 309 15.25 4.89 -2.97
CA LEU A 309 16.32 3.94 -3.17
C LEU A 309 16.55 3.14 -1.89
N ILE A 310 16.73 1.82 -2.01
CA ILE A 310 17.21 0.94 -0.95
C ILE A 310 18.66 0.58 -1.29
N ILE A 311 19.55 0.80 -0.34
CA ILE A 311 20.99 0.54 -0.47
C ILE A 311 21.38 -0.53 0.54
N GLY A 312 21.84 -1.68 0.04
CA GLY A 312 22.35 -2.79 0.83
C GLY A 312 23.88 -2.75 0.95
N ASN A 313 24.41 -3.25 2.04
CA ASN A 313 25.84 -3.22 2.33
C ASN A 313 26.45 -4.59 2.65
N SER A 314 27.78 -4.64 2.72
CA SER A 314 28.57 -5.85 3.00
C SER A 314 28.41 -6.40 4.40
N LYS A 315 27.75 -5.69 5.32
CA LYS A 315 27.50 -6.09 6.72
C LYS A 315 26.03 -6.46 7.00
N GLY A 316 25.23 -6.68 5.93
CA GLY A 316 23.84 -7.11 6.04
C GLY A 316 22.86 -6.03 6.47
N GLY A 317 23.29 -4.76 6.45
CA GLY A 317 22.42 -3.60 6.63
C GLY A 317 21.85 -3.10 5.31
N MET A 318 20.69 -2.47 5.37
CA MET A 318 20.06 -1.77 4.25
C MET A 318 19.52 -0.43 4.72
N THR A 319 19.61 0.59 3.86
CA THR A 319 19.16 1.95 4.16
C THR A 319 18.25 2.46 3.06
N GLN A 320 17.17 3.16 3.44
CA GLN A 320 16.27 3.82 2.50
C GLN A 320 16.61 5.29 2.38
N TRP A 321 16.64 5.77 1.14
CA TRP A 321 16.95 7.13 0.76
C TRP A 321 15.92 7.67 -0.24
N PHE A 322 15.55 8.94 -0.13
CA PHE A 322 14.81 9.65 -1.17
C PHE A 322 15.08 11.16 -1.13
N MET A 323 14.74 11.85 -2.24
CA MET A 323 14.84 13.30 -2.32
C MET A 323 13.75 13.96 -1.47
N ALA A 324 14.16 14.84 -0.57
CA ALA A 324 13.26 15.68 0.23
C ALA A 324 13.86 17.10 0.34
N ARG A 325 13.03 18.08 0.67
CA ARG A 325 13.53 19.42 0.94
C ARG A 325 14.12 19.49 2.35
N ASP A 326 15.28 20.11 2.44
CA ASP A 326 15.89 20.42 3.72
C ASP A 326 15.29 21.70 4.35
N THR A 327 15.86 22.12 5.48
CA THR A 327 15.43 23.36 6.19
C THR A 327 15.63 24.63 5.38
N ASP A 328 16.53 24.59 4.38
CA ASP A 328 16.84 25.71 3.50
C ASP A 328 15.97 25.71 2.24
N GLY A 329 15.08 24.69 2.10
CA GLY A 329 14.19 24.50 0.96
C GLY A 329 14.83 23.82 -0.24
N GLU A 330 16.10 23.41 -0.13
CA GLU A 330 16.85 22.73 -1.19
C GLU A 330 16.54 21.23 -1.24
N GLN A 331 16.43 20.68 -2.45
CA GLN A 331 16.24 19.25 -2.67
C GLN A 331 17.53 18.50 -2.36
N ARG A 332 17.48 17.58 -1.38
CA ARG A 332 18.62 16.75 -0.99
C ARG A 332 18.22 15.30 -0.83
N LEU A 333 19.19 14.40 -1.08
CA LEU A 333 19.00 12.98 -0.82
C LEU A 333 19.11 12.72 0.69
N MET A 334 18.01 12.32 1.31
CA MET A 334 17.89 12.15 2.75
C MET A 334 17.82 10.67 3.12
N ARG A 335 18.56 10.27 4.19
CA ARG A 335 18.42 8.95 4.80
C ARG A 335 17.17 8.92 5.66
N VAL A 336 16.30 7.92 5.42
CA VAL A 336 14.96 7.88 6.01
C VAL A 336 14.78 6.74 6.98
N ARG A 337 15.23 5.53 6.60
CA ARG A 337 15.04 4.29 7.41
C ARG A 337 16.19 3.34 7.25
N ASP A 338 16.37 2.52 8.28
CA ASP A 338 17.36 1.46 8.32
C ASP A 338 16.69 0.10 8.50
N PHE A 339 17.22 -0.90 7.80
CA PHE A 339 16.83 -2.29 7.93
C PHE A 339 18.06 -3.16 8.14
N ARG A 340 17.86 -4.30 8.77
CA ARG A 340 18.96 -5.25 9.00
C ARG A 340 18.49 -6.67 8.80
N MET A 341 19.29 -7.46 8.08
CA MET A 341 19.00 -8.84 7.76
C MET A 341 19.89 -9.81 8.56
N GLY A 342 21.14 -9.42 8.80
CA GLY A 342 22.13 -10.24 9.50
C GLY A 342 23.50 -9.57 9.48
N SER A 343 24.55 -10.36 9.26
CA SER A 343 25.93 -9.89 9.11
C SER A 343 26.54 -10.24 7.74
N ALA A 344 25.87 -11.05 6.94
CA ALA A 344 26.32 -11.42 5.59
C ALA A 344 26.01 -10.30 4.59
N PRO A 345 26.84 -10.11 3.54
CA PRO A 345 26.61 -9.12 2.50
C PRO A 345 25.23 -9.31 1.83
N ILE A 346 24.54 -8.21 1.55
CA ILE A 346 23.32 -8.23 0.75
C ILE A 346 23.70 -8.41 -0.72
N VAL A 347 23.21 -9.48 -1.35
CA VAL A 347 23.53 -9.82 -2.73
C VAL A 347 22.55 -9.16 -3.70
N GLN A 348 21.27 -9.19 -3.36
CA GLN A 348 20.25 -8.64 -4.23
C GLN A 348 19.05 -8.11 -3.43
N ILE A 349 18.46 -7.03 -3.95
CA ILE A 349 17.22 -6.44 -3.44
C ILE A 349 16.20 -6.43 -4.58
N LYS A 350 14.97 -6.93 -4.33
CA LYS A 350 13.87 -6.89 -5.30
C LYS A 350 12.67 -6.18 -4.68
N PRO A 351 12.24 -5.07 -5.24
CA PRO A 351 11.05 -4.35 -4.80
C PRO A 351 9.77 -5.07 -5.23
N GLU A 352 8.71 -4.89 -4.47
CA GLU A 352 7.34 -5.19 -4.89
C GLU A 352 6.90 -4.22 -5.99
N GLN A 353 5.96 -4.65 -6.84
CA GLN A 353 5.50 -3.83 -7.97
C GLN A 353 4.26 -2.98 -7.64
N ARG A 354 3.59 -3.23 -6.50
CA ARG A 354 2.32 -2.58 -6.13
C ARG A 354 2.34 -1.92 -4.75
N ARG A 355 3.31 -2.26 -3.92
CA ARG A 355 3.43 -1.76 -2.54
C ARG A 355 4.86 -1.34 -2.26
N LYS A 356 5.08 -0.59 -1.19
CA LYS A 356 6.42 -0.16 -0.74
C LYS A 356 7.18 -1.28 0.01
N GLY A 357 6.89 -2.53 -0.32
CA GLY A 357 7.60 -3.70 0.16
C GLY A 357 8.81 -4.05 -0.72
N PHE A 358 9.73 -4.82 -0.18
CA PHE A 358 10.85 -5.39 -0.90
C PHE A 358 11.33 -6.68 -0.24
N ILE A 359 11.97 -7.53 -1.02
CA ILE A 359 12.69 -8.71 -0.53
C ILE A 359 14.18 -8.52 -0.77
N ALA A 360 15.00 -9.13 0.07
CA ALA A 360 16.45 -9.13 -0.08
C ALA A 360 17.02 -10.52 0.14
N LEU A 361 18.09 -10.86 -0.60
CA LEU A 361 18.87 -12.07 -0.42
C LEU A 361 20.28 -11.71 0.02
N ASP A 362 20.80 -12.40 1.04
CA ASP A 362 22.19 -12.24 1.47
C ASP A 362 23.09 -13.36 0.91
N ALA A 363 24.39 -13.20 1.07
CA ALA A 363 25.39 -14.14 0.58
C ALA A 363 25.35 -15.50 1.30
N SER A 364 24.68 -15.61 2.44
CA SER A 364 24.46 -16.87 3.16
C SER A 364 23.22 -17.64 2.69
N GLY A 365 22.45 -17.07 1.78
CA GLY A 365 21.22 -17.65 1.25
C GLY A 365 19.98 -17.40 2.12
N LYS A 366 20.02 -16.39 3.00
CA LYS A 366 18.82 -15.93 3.72
C LYS A 366 18.05 -14.96 2.87
N LEU A 367 16.74 -15.14 2.85
CA LEU A 367 15.77 -14.24 2.23
C LEU A 367 15.04 -13.47 3.32
N GLY A 368 15.05 -12.14 3.22
CA GLY A 368 14.29 -11.25 4.09
C GLY A 368 13.15 -10.59 3.35
N VAL A 369 12.03 -10.39 4.04
CA VAL A 369 10.84 -9.67 3.55
C VAL A 369 10.64 -8.43 4.39
N PHE A 370 10.54 -7.28 3.75
CA PHE A 370 10.51 -5.96 4.40
C PHE A 370 9.39 -5.09 3.82
N HIS A 371 8.89 -4.16 4.64
CA HIS A 371 8.02 -3.08 4.18
C HIS A 371 8.59 -1.73 4.60
N SER A 372 8.84 -0.84 3.62
CA SER A 372 9.57 0.39 3.87
C SER A 372 8.78 1.39 4.71
N THR A 373 7.58 1.77 4.30
CA THR A 373 6.76 2.77 4.99
C THR A 373 6.39 2.36 6.42
N ALA A 374 6.04 1.09 6.62
CA ALA A 374 5.72 0.56 7.94
C ALA A 374 6.96 0.29 8.81
N HIS A 375 8.16 0.44 8.25
CA HIS A 375 9.45 0.16 8.90
C HIS A 375 9.46 -1.23 9.55
N ARG A 376 9.03 -2.26 8.78
CA ARG A 376 8.90 -3.64 9.27
C ARG A 376 9.88 -4.58 8.60
N THR A 377 10.50 -5.42 9.42
CA THR A 377 11.04 -6.71 9.02
C THR A 377 9.95 -7.74 9.26
N LEU A 378 9.42 -8.33 8.21
CA LEU A 378 8.27 -9.23 8.28
C LEU A 378 8.68 -10.68 8.48
N LEU A 379 9.78 -11.08 7.80
CA LEU A 379 10.32 -12.44 7.84
C LEU A 379 11.79 -12.41 7.45
N ILE A 380 12.60 -13.29 8.03
CA ILE A 380 13.95 -13.63 7.56
C ILE A 380 14.12 -15.13 7.71
N ASP A 381 14.29 -15.83 6.58
CA ASP A 381 14.44 -17.28 6.53
C ASP A 381 15.59 -17.70 5.60
N LYS A 382 16.25 -18.81 5.91
CA LYS A 382 17.24 -19.41 5.01
C LYS A 382 16.54 -20.26 3.96
N VAL A 383 16.71 -19.92 2.67
CA VAL A 383 16.01 -20.56 1.55
C VAL A 383 16.93 -21.34 0.62
N VAL A 384 18.19 -20.93 0.47
CA VAL A 384 19.20 -21.60 -0.36
C VAL A 384 20.56 -21.62 0.36
N ASP A 385 21.49 -22.41 -0.16
CA ASP A 385 22.87 -22.43 0.32
C ASP A 385 23.74 -21.56 -0.60
N GLY A 386 24.04 -20.34 -0.13
CA GLY A 386 24.88 -19.39 -0.84
C GLY A 386 24.13 -18.32 -1.64
N PRO A 387 24.85 -17.53 -2.44
CA PRO A 387 24.29 -16.43 -3.22
C PRO A 387 23.43 -16.91 -4.37
N GLY A 388 22.48 -16.08 -4.78
CA GLY A 388 21.60 -16.37 -5.91
C GLY A 388 20.98 -15.10 -6.48
N ILE A 389 20.11 -15.26 -7.46
CA ILE A 389 19.28 -14.20 -7.98
C ILE A 389 17.81 -14.46 -7.69
N LEU A 390 17.06 -13.37 -7.51
CA LEU A 390 15.67 -13.36 -7.11
C LEU A 390 14.75 -12.86 -8.22
N ALA A 391 13.55 -13.45 -8.30
CA ALA A 391 12.38 -12.79 -8.86
C ALA A 391 11.26 -12.73 -7.83
N LEU A 392 10.50 -11.66 -7.87
CA LEU A 392 9.27 -11.48 -7.08
C LEU A 392 8.13 -11.27 -8.07
N SER A 393 7.04 -12.01 -7.90
CA SER A 393 5.85 -11.89 -8.75
C SER A 393 5.21 -10.50 -8.60
N PRO A 394 4.50 -9.99 -9.63
CA PRO A 394 3.82 -8.70 -9.57
C PRO A 394 2.81 -8.58 -8.43
N ARG A 395 2.21 -9.69 -8.00
CA ARG A 395 1.29 -9.76 -6.83
C ARG A 395 2.00 -9.94 -5.50
N ALA A 396 3.34 -10.05 -5.52
CA ALA A 396 4.17 -10.28 -4.34
C ALA A 396 3.77 -11.52 -3.51
N ASN A 397 3.24 -12.55 -4.17
CA ASN A 397 2.82 -13.80 -3.53
C ASN A 397 3.66 -15.02 -3.95
N HIS A 398 4.59 -14.87 -4.92
CA HIS A 398 5.54 -15.89 -5.33
C HIS A 398 6.92 -15.29 -5.48
N VAL A 399 7.91 -16.05 -5.05
CA VAL A 399 9.34 -15.74 -5.19
C VAL A 399 10.00 -16.88 -5.93
N LEU A 400 10.90 -16.58 -6.85
CA LEU A 400 11.73 -17.54 -7.52
C LEU A 400 13.18 -17.23 -7.19
N VAL A 401 13.94 -18.23 -6.77
CA VAL A 401 15.36 -18.12 -6.42
C VAL A 401 16.15 -19.04 -7.32
N GLU A 402 17.13 -18.50 -8.05
CA GLU A 402 18.14 -19.31 -8.74
C GLU A 402 19.46 -19.21 -7.97
N SER A 403 19.98 -20.37 -7.52
CA SER A 403 21.26 -20.48 -6.85
C SER A 403 22.01 -21.69 -7.42
N GLY A 404 23.13 -21.46 -8.08
CA GLY A 404 23.85 -22.49 -8.82
C GLY A 404 22.99 -23.11 -9.92
N SER A 405 22.80 -24.42 -9.87
CA SER A 405 21.92 -25.17 -10.80
C SER A 405 20.50 -25.40 -10.26
N THR A 406 20.16 -24.78 -9.15
CA THR A 406 18.87 -24.95 -8.49
C THR A 406 17.96 -23.77 -8.75
N LEU A 407 16.75 -24.04 -9.20
CA LEU A 407 15.68 -23.07 -9.38
C LEU A 407 14.55 -23.41 -8.39
N LEU A 408 14.36 -22.59 -7.37
CA LEU A 408 13.47 -22.84 -6.24
C LEU A 408 12.28 -21.90 -6.24
N PRO A 409 11.05 -22.38 -6.46
CA PRO A 409 9.84 -21.58 -6.28
C PRO A 409 9.41 -21.56 -4.82
N LEU A 410 9.00 -20.38 -4.34
CA LEU A 410 8.53 -20.13 -2.99
C LEU A 410 7.18 -19.41 -3.05
N THR A 411 6.25 -19.78 -2.19
CA THR A 411 4.99 -19.06 -2.00
C THR A 411 5.12 -18.13 -0.79
N LEU A 412 4.82 -16.86 -0.99
CA LEU A 412 4.85 -15.81 0.03
C LEU A 412 3.42 -15.38 0.37
N ASP A 413 2.99 -15.61 1.61
CA ASP A 413 1.73 -15.08 2.14
C ASP A 413 2.04 -13.85 3.03
N ASN A 414 1.71 -12.67 2.54
CA ASN A 414 1.97 -11.39 3.17
C ASN A 414 0.84 -10.39 2.89
N PRO A 415 -0.33 -10.59 3.53
CA PRO A 415 -1.55 -9.85 3.17
C PRO A 415 -1.50 -8.37 3.55
N HIS A 416 -0.94 -8.02 4.71
CA HIS A 416 -0.98 -6.66 5.27
C HIS A 416 0.40 -6.18 5.79
N PRO A 417 1.41 -6.06 4.91
CA PRO A 417 2.75 -5.64 5.32
C PRO A 417 2.82 -4.18 5.77
N GLU A 418 1.89 -3.34 5.30
CA GLU A 418 1.81 -1.90 5.55
C GLU A 418 1.36 -1.56 6.98
N VAL A 419 0.77 -2.51 7.72
CA VAL A 419 0.24 -2.27 9.05
C VAL A 419 1.28 -2.57 10.12
N SER A 420 1.65 -1.57 10.92
CA SER A 420 2.52 -1.71 12.11
C SER A 420 2.07 -0.74 13.21
N TRP A 421 2.45 -0.99 14.45
CA TRP A 421 2.17 -0.04 15.53
C TRP A 421 2.78 1.34 15.28
N SER A 422 3.98 1.38 14.67
CA SER A 422 4.63 2.64 14.30
C SER A 422 3.91 3.38 13.18
N SER A 423 3.37 2.67 12.17
CA SER A 423 2.59 3.29 11.09
C SER A 423 1.22 3.80 11.55
N LEU A 424 0.62 3.14 12.56
CA LEU A 424 -0.68 3.53 13.10
C LEU A 424 -0.61 4.71 14.08
N TRP A 425 0.42 4.77 14.93
CA TRP A 425 0.48 5.74 16.05
C TRP A 425 1.70 6.66 16.03
N GLY A 426 2.72 6.34 15.21
CA GLY A 426 3.92 7.15 15.05
C GLY A 426 3.78 8.19 13.93
N LYS A 427 4.71 9.15 13.92
CA LYS A 427 4.96 9.98 12.75
C LYS A 427 5.72 9.13 11.73
N VAL A 428 5.25 9.13 10.49
CA VAL A 428 5.87 8.41 9.38
C VAL A 428 6.39 9.40 8.34
N TRP A 429 7.60 9.19 7.87
CA TRP A 429 8.15 9.95 6.76
C TRP A 429 7.74 9.30 5.45
N TYR A 430 6.73 9.87 4.81
CA TYR A 430 6.23 9.41 3.53
C TYR A 430 7.02 10.02 2.37
N GLU A 431 7.09 9.32 1.25
CA GLU A 431 7.61 9.89 0.01
C GLU A 431 6.86 11.18 -0.35
N ASN A 432 7.57 12.15 -0.93
CA ASN A 432 7.06 13.49 -1.26
C ASN A 432 6.65 14.36 -0.03
N TYR A 433 7.08 14.00 1.17
CA TYR A 433 6.98 14.85 2.37
C TYR A 433 8.38 15.27 2.82
N ASP A 434 8.50 16.52 3.24
CA ASP A 434 9.79 17.05 3.68
C ASP A 434 10.14 16.63 5.12
N GLU A 435 9.17 16.16 5.89
CA GLU A 435 9.35 15.73 7.28
C GLU A 435 8.34 14.63 7.69
N PRO A 436 8.62 13.85 8.76
CA PRO A 436 7.67 12.87 9.29
C PRO A 436 6.40 13.50 9.83
N LYS A 437 5.21 13.01 9.39
CA LYS A 437 3.88 13.55 9.76
C LYS A 437 2.90 12.44 10.15
N TYR A 438 1.87 12.85 10.91
CA TYR A 438 0.68 12.03 11.11
C TYR A 438 -0.28 12.28 9.96
N VAL A 439 -0.51 11.29 9.11
CA VAL A 439 -1.42 11.44 7.95
C VAL A 439 -2.33 10.23 7.88
N TRP A 440 -3.61 10.47 7.60
CA TRP A 440 -4.58 9.45 7.24
C TRP A 440 -5.02 9.65 5.79
N GLN A 441 -4.68 8.69 4.94
CA GLN A 441 -5.13 8.58 3.56
C GLN A 441 -4.99 7.11 3.14
N SER A 442 -6.09 6.36 3.17
CA SER A 442 -6.07 4.90 2.93
C SER A 442 -6.04 4.52 1.46
N THR A 443 -6.52 5.38 0.57
CA THR A 443 -6.64 5.12 -0.86
C THR A 443 -6.28 6.34 -1.71
N ALA A 444 -5.84 6.10 -2.94
CA ALA A 444 -5.68 7.09 -4.00
C ALA A 444 -6.02 6.48 -5.36
N SER A 445 -6.08 7.32 -6.40
CA SER A 445 -6.44 6.92 -7.75
C SER A 445 -5.30 6.33 -8.57
N ASN A 446 -4.03 6.46 -8.12
CA ASN A 446 -2.86 5.97 -8.83
C ASN A 446 -2.28 4.70 -8.19
N SER A 447 -1.61 3.88 -9.01
CA SER A 447 -1.03 2.60 -8.62
C SER A 447 0.20 2.70 -7.72
N ASP A 448 0.90 3.85 -7.76
CA ASP A 448 2.15 4.09 -7.00
C ASP A 448 1.89 4.65 -5.60
N PHE A 449 0.63 4.65 -5.21
CA PHE A 449 0.18 5.24 -3.96
C PHE A 449 0.73 4.50 -2.74
N GLU A 450 1.20 5.29 -1.79
CA GLU A 450 1.64 4.85 -0.47
C GLU A 450 0.52 5.07 0.55
N PRO A 451 -0.12 4.00 1.08
CA PRO A 451 -1.19 4.15 2.07
C PRO A 451 -0.66 4.81 3.35
N LYS A 452 -1.39 5.82 3.85
CA LYS A 452 -1.05 6.56 5.05
C LYS A 452 -2.07 6.22 6.13
N LEU A 453 -1.65 5.49 7.16
CA LEU A 453 -2.54 4.78 8.08
C LEU A 453 -2.51 5.33 9.52
N SER A 454 -2.05 6.57 9.74
CA SER A 454 -1.99 7.12 11.09
C SER A 454 -3.39 7.31 11.68
N LEU A 455 -3.67 6.65 12.80
CA LEU A 455 -4.91 6.78 13.56
C LEU A 455 -4.92 8.04 14.46
N ALA A 456 -3.76 8.66 14.71
CA ALA A 456 -3.65 9.82 15.59
C ALA A 456 -4.55 10.99 15.16
N PRO A 457 -4.60 11.43 13.88
CA PRO A 457 -5.50 12.51 13.45
C PRO A 457 -6.98 12.16 13.61
N LEU A 458 -7.35 10.89 13.34
CA LEU A 458 -8.73 10.42 13.47
C LEU A 458 -9.17 10.39 14.92
N THR A 459 -8.32 9.85 15.82
CA THR A 459 -8.58 9.79 17.26
C THR A 459 -8.71 11.19 17.84
N TYR A 460 -7.76 12.08 17.53
CA TYR A 460 -7.82 13.46 17.98
C TYR A 460 -9.07 14.19 17.48
N GLY A 461 -9.40 14.04 16.19
CA GLY A 461 -10.61 14.64 15.60
C GLY A 461 -11.89 14.14 16.27
N THR A 462 -11.98 12.83 16.55
CA THR A 462 -13.14 12.22 17.22
C THR A 462 -13.27 12.72 18.67
N LEU A 463 -12.16 12.75 19.44
CA LEU A 463 -12.16 13.27 20.81
C LEU A 463 -12.53 14.76 20.84
N LYS A 464 -11.97 15.55 19.93
CA LYS A 464 -12.30 16.96 19.78
C LYS A 464 -13.78 17.18 19.48
N ALA A 465 -14.32 16.44 18.51
CA ALA A 465 -15.75 16.50 18.16
C ALA A 465 -16.64 16.09 19.33
N ALA A 466 -16.32 15.01 20.03
CA ALA A 466 -17.05 14.55 21.20
C ALA A 466 -17.03 15.61 22.33
N PHE A 467 -15.87 16.20 22.59
CA PHE A 467 -15.74 17.25 23.59
C PHE A 467 -16.63 18.47 23.29
N TYR A 468 -16.61 18.98 22.07
CA TYR A 468 -17.47 20.11 21.69
C TYR A 468 -18.96 19.76 21.71
N ALA A 469 -19.30 18.54 21.25
CA ALA A 469 -20.69 18.07 21.36
C ALA A 469 -21.18 18.00 22.81
N MET A 470 -20.37 17.49 23.73
CA MET A 470 -20.69 17.44 25.16
C MET A 470 -20.79 18.84 25.79
N LEU A 471 -19.92 19.77 25.40
CA LEU A 471 -19.93 21.14 25.92
C LEU A 471 -21.22 21.88 25.58
N LEU A 472 -21.86 21.57 24.46
CA LEU A 472 -23.17 22.11 24.07
C LEU A 472 -24.33 21.27 24.64
N ALA A 473 -24.23 19.94 24.54
CA ALA A 473 -25.33 19.04 24.91
C ALA A 473 -25.59 18.99 26.42
N ALA A 474 -24.54 19.01 27.26
CA ALA A 474 -24.69 18.87 28.71
C ALA A 474 -25.47 20.05 29.35
N PRO A 475 -25.16 21.35 29.09
CA PRO A 475 -25.97 22.46 29.61
C PRO A 475 -27.41 22.41 29.12
N LEU A 476 -27.64 22.10 27.84
CA LEU A 476 -28.99 21.99 27.28
C LEU A 476 -29.78 20.88 27.93
N ALA A 477 -29.15 19.70 28.13
CA ALA A 477 -29.79 18.56 28.80
C ALA A 477 -30.16 18.90 30.26
N VAL A 478 -29.27 19.55 31.01
CA VAL A 478 -29.54 20.01 32.37
C VAL A 478 -30.69 21.01 32.39
N ALA A 479 -30.66 22.03 31.51
CA ALA A 479 -31.74 23.03 31.41
C ALA A 479 -33.08 22.36 31.04
N ALA A 480 -33.09 21.44 30.07
CA ALA A 480 -34.29 20.70 29.69
C ALA A 480 -34.81 19.81 30.84
N ALA A 481 -33.94 19.19 31.62
CA ALA A 481 -34.33 18.39 32.79
C ALA A 481 -34.95 19.29 33.87
N ILE A 482 -34.35 20.43 34.19
CA ILE A 482 -34.91 21.42 35.15
C ILE A 482 -36.28 21.92 34.68
N TYR A 483 -36.39 22.29 33.41
CA TYR A 483 -37.66 22.75 32.84
C TYR A 483 -38.75 21.68 32.95
N THR A 484 -38.42 20.45 32.56
CA THR A 484 -39.37 19.33 32.61
C THR A 484 -39.76 18.95 34.03
N ALA A 485 -38.83 19.08 35.00
CA ALA A 485 -39.11 18.74 36.40
C ALA A 485 -39.95 19.80 37.11
N TYR A 486 -39.65 21.08 36.91
CA TYR A 486 -40.22 22.17 37.72
C TYR A 486 -41.24 23.03 36.98
N PHE A 487 -41.08 23.28 35.70
CA PHE A 487 -41.87 24.26 34.96
C PHE A 487 -42.91 23.67 34.02
N MET A 488 -42.76 22.40 33.62
CA MET A 488 -43.63 21.78 32.62
C MET A 488 -44.97 21.34 33.26
N ALA A 489 -46.10 21.74 32.63
CA ALA A 489 -47.42 21.34 33.03
C ALA A 489 -47.57 19.79 33.11
N PRO A 490 -48.32 19.24 34.12
CA PRO A 490 -48.42 17.81 34.35
C PRO A 490 -48.96 17.01 33.14
N ARG A 491 -49.85 17.61 32.34
CA ARG A 491 -50.40 16.99 31.12
C ARG A 491 -49.33 16.85 30.02
N MET A 492 -48.47 17.82 29.87
CA MET A 492 -47.36 17.81 28.92
C MET A 492 -46.25 16.84 29.37
N ARG A 493 -45.88 16.86 30.66
CA ARG A 493 -44.87 15.97 31.24
C ARG A 493 -45.20 14.49 31.00
N ARG A 494 -46.48 14.12 31.13
CA ARG A 494 -46.94 12.75 30.86
C ARG A 494 -46.75 12.30 29.41
N LYS A 495 -46.68 13.22 28.45
CA LYS A 495 -46.42 12.93 27.03
C LYS A 495 -44.95 13.00 26.70
N VAL A 496 -44.24 14.02 27.22
CA VAL A 496 -42.82 14.28 26.89
C VAL A 496 -41.87 13.26 27.51
N LYS A 497 -42.12 12.86 28.77
CA LYS A 497 -41.25 11.90 29.46
C LYS A 497 -41.12 10.55 28.73
N PRO A 498 -42.21 9.88 28.28
CA PRO A 498 -42.10 8.64 27.51
C PRO A 498 -41.39 8.85 26.17
N VAL A 499 -41.51 10.02 25.53
CA VAL A 499 -40.79 10.31 24.26
C VAL A 499 -39.29 10.42 24.51
N ILE A 500 -38.86 11.08 25.59
CA ILE A 500 -37.43 11.15 25.96
C ILE A 500 -36.90 9.74 26.29
N GLU A 501 -37.64 8.93 27.06
CA GLU A 501 -37.28 7.55 27.38
C GLU A 501 -37.16 6.68 26.11
N LEU A 502 -38.05 6.90 25.14
CA LEU A 502 -38.01 6.20 23.85
C LEU A 502 -36.82 6.64 22.99
N MET A 503 -36.44 7.94 23.03
CA MET A 503 -35.24 8.45 22.35
C MET A 503 -33.96 7.88 22.98
N GLU A 504 -33.92 7.69 24.31
CA GLU A 504 -32.78 7.04 25.00
C GLU A 504 -32.60 5.58 24.56
N ALA A 505 -33.69 4.87 24.25
CA ALA A 505 -33.65 3.51 23.77
C ALA A 505 -33.17 3.37 22.30
N MET A 506 -33.11 4.46 21.54
CA MET A 506 -32.67 4.44 20.15
C MET A 506 -31.14 4.35 20.07
N PRO A 507 -30.59 3.47 19.19
CA PRO A 507 -29.14 3.38 19.00
C PRO A 507 -28.57 4.74 18.53
N THR A 508 -27.66 5.31 19.32
CA THR A 508 -27.07 6.64 19.06
C THR A 508 -26.35 6.72 17.72
N VAL A 509 -25.76 5.61 17.27
CA VAL A 509 -25.10 5.50 15.95
C VAL A 509 -26.10 5.72 14.80
N ILE A 510 -27.32 5.16 14.92
CA ILE A 510 -28.36 5.34 13.89
C ILE A 510 -28.84 6.79 13.86
N LEU A 511 -29.03 7.40 15.03
CA LEU A 511 -29.38 8.84 15.12
C LEU A 511 -28.30 9.72 14.51
N GLY A 512 -27.01 9.44 14.82
CA GLY A 512 -25.88 10.16 14.25
C GLY A 512 -25.80 10.01 12.74
N PHE A 513 -26.06 8.83 12.20
CA PHE A 513 -26.08 8.56 10.77
C PHE A 513 -27.20 9.33 10.07
N PHE A 514 -28.43 9.29 10.58
CA PHE A 514 -29.56 10.06 10.03
C PHE A 514 -29.33 11.57 10.11
N ALA A 515 -28.80 12.07 11.23
CA ALA A 515 -28.43 13.48 11.37
C ALA A 515 -27.37 13.88 10.36
N GLY A 516 -26.34 13.05 10.14
CA GLY A 516 -25.29 13.26 9.14
C GLY A 516 -25.84 13.30 7.71
N LEU A 517 -26.72 12.36 7.36
CA LEU A 517 -27.40 12.33 6.05
C LEU A 517 -28.27 13.57 5.85
N PHE A 518 -29.07 13.94 6.85
CA PHE A 518 -29.93 15.12 6.78
C PHE A 518 -29.11 16.40 6.58
N LEU A 519 -28.01 16.57 7.33
CA LEU A 519 -27.12 17.71 7.19
C LEU A 519 -26.34 17.69 5.87
N ALA A 520 -26.00 16.51 5.33
CA ALA A 520 -25.34 16.38 4.03
C ALA A 520 -26.27 16.75 2.87
N LEU A 521 -27.54 16.36 2.96
CA LEU A 521 -28.56 16.70 1.97
C LEU A 521 -28.99 18.16 2.00
N SER A 522 -28.94 18.80 3.17
CA SER A 522 -29.29 20.22 3.35
C SER A 522 -28.19 21.20 2.92
N LYS A 523 -27.08 20.73 2.38
CA LYS A 523 -25.98 21.58 1.86
C LYS A 523 -26.38 22.53 0.71
N GLY A 524 -27.57 22.36 0.12
CA GLY A 524 -28.10 23.28 -0.88
C GLY A 524 -28.64 24.60 -0.31
N ASP A 525 -29.01 24.64 0.96
CA ASP A 525 -29.67 25.79 1.55
C ASP A 525 -28.77 26.41 2.62
N GLY A 526 -28.30 27.61 2.42
CA GLY A 526 -27.33 28.42 3.17
C GLY A 526 -27.25 28.38 4.72
N LEU A 527 -28.04 27.53 5.39
CA LEU A 527 -28.06 27.35 6.85
C LEU A 527 -26.75 26.74 7.38
N PHE A 528 -26.15 25.80 6.61
CA PHE A 528 -24.89 25.16 7.01
C PHE A 528 -23.69 26.14 6.89
N ILE A 529 -23.72 27.03 5.91
CA ILE A 529 -22.71 28.07 5.72
C ILE A 529 -22.76 29.06 6.88
N LEU A 530 -23.95 29.44 7.34
CA LEU A 530 -24.13 30.34 8.47
C LEU A 530 -23.68 29.71 9.80
N LEU A 531 -23.97 28.44 10.04
CA LEU A 531 -23.52 27.72 11.24
C LEU A 531 -22.00 27.49 11.23
N SER A 532 -21.41 27.13 10.10
CA SER A 532 -19.95 26.94 9.97
C SER A 532 -19.19 28.25 10.13
N GLN A 533 -19.69 29.36 9.57
CA GLN A 533 -19.10 30.69 9.73
C GLN A 533 -19.25 31.24 11.15
N SER A 534 -20.38 30.96 11.82
CA SER A 534 -20.59 31.38 13.22
C SER A 534 -19.67 30.59 14.17
N ILE A 535 -19.46 29.30 13.95
CA ILE A 535 -18.52 28.48 14.74
C ILE A 535 -17.07 28.91 14.47
N HIS A 536 -16.72 29.23 13.23
CA HIS A 536 -15.38 29.71 12.88
C HIS A 536 -15.04 31.05 13.54
N ARG A 537 -16.02 31.97 13.65
CA ARG A 537 -15.84 33.27 14.34
C ARG A 537 -15.77 33.20 15.87
N VAL A 538 -16.25 32.10 16.47
CA VAL A 538 -16.19 31.88 17.91
C VAL A 538 -14.91 31.16 18.33
N VAL A 539 -14.22 30.52 17.36
CA VAL A 539 -13.00 29.69 17.58
C VAL A 539 -11.72 30.44 17.15
N THR A 540 -11.83 31.51 16.35
CA THR A 540 -10.76 32.47 16.09
C THR A 540 -10.91 33.71 17.00
#